data_9b70351064b229fc9449546e8d040131
#
_entry.id   9b70351064b229fc9449546e8d040131
#
_cell.length_a   1.000
_cell.length_b   1.000
_cell.length_c   1.000
_cell.angle_alpha   90.00
_cell.angle_beta   90.00
_cell.angle_gamma   90.00
#
_symmetry.space_group_name_H-M   'P 1'
#
loop_
_entity.id
_entity.type
_entity.pdbx_description
1 polymer ?
#
loop_
_entity_poly.entity_id
_entity_poly.type
_entity_poly.pdbx_seq_one_letter_code
_entity_poly.pdbx_strand_id
1 'polypeptide(L)'
;MAASKYYGLSIRNLAYRLRKFDEVLGKELVKTVLAHEQEIIEAITEDQLYERGVNGDDVEIMTYAPYAPSTVKRKIRKGQPYNRVTLRDTGEWYKSLRLVYDVDGFYLTSTDDKNKYLKDKYGPKILKLTKENLKNIIYKYIRPELSVKLKKYLQNGTEEE
;
A
#
# COMPACT_ATOMS: atom_id res chain seq x y z
N MET A 1 43.53 12.86 27.11
CA MET A 1 42.78 11.59 27.21
C MET A 1 41.68 11.57 26.12
N ALA A 2 41.98 10.97 25.00
CA ALA A 2 41.06 10.95 23.85
C ALA A 2 40.47 9.55 23.61
N ALA A 3 39.93 8.92 24.66
CA ALA A 3 39.39 7.58 24.58
C ALA A 3 37.88 7.52 24.25
N SER A 4 37.20 8.66 24.23
CA SER A 4 35.73 8.69 24.09
C SER A 4 35.21 8.63 22.66
N LYS A 5 36.02 8.91 21.65
CA LYS A 5 35.58 9.06 20.25
C LYS A 5 35.39 7.74 19.50
N TYR A 6 35.87 6.64 20.01
CA TYR A 6 35.84 5.35 19.31
C TYR A 6 34.85 4.32 19.85
N TYR A 7 34.18 4.59 20.98
CA TYR A 7 33.21 3.68 21.57
C TYR A 7 31.94 3.50 20.72
N GLY A 8 31.63 4.46 19.86
CA GLY A 8 30.45 4.39 19.00
C GLY A 8 30.54 3.41 17.82
N LEU A 9 31.75 2.96 17.44
CA LEU A 9 31.99 2.20 16.21
C LEU A 9 32.53 0.79 16.43
N SER A 10 32.51 0.24 17.66
CA SER A 10 32.91 -1.14 17.86
C SER A 10 31.90 -2.11 17.24
N ILE A 11 32.39 -3.24 16.68
CA ILE A 11 31.53 -4.32 16.12
C ILE A 11 30.51 -4.80 17.15
N ARG A 12 30.90 -4.89 18.44
CA ARG A 12 29.99 -5.25 19.53
C ARG A 12 28.86 -4.24 19.69
N ASN A 13 29.17 -2.95 19.61
CA ASN A 13 28.19 -1.88 19.73
C ASN A 13 27.26 -1.84 18.51
N LEU A 14 27.81 -2.05 17.32
CA LEU A 14 27.02 -2.19 16.09
C LEU A 14 26.05 -3.37 16.17
N ALA A 15 26.53 -4.53 16.63
CA ALA A 15 25.68 -5.71 16.80
C ALA A 15 24.57 -5.49 17.86
N TYR A 16 24.88 -4.77 18.95
CA TYR A 16 23.88 -4.38 19.94
C TYR A 16 22.81 -3.47 19.34
N ARG A 17 23.20 -2.44 18.59
CA ARG A 17 22.27 -1.50 17.93
C ARG A 17 21.38 -2.19 16.87
N LEU A 18 21.95 -3.13 16.10
CA LEU A 18 21.18 -3.93 15.14
C LEU A 18 20.09 -4.77 15.84
N ARG A 19 20.41 -5.42 16.96
CA ARG A 19 19.41 -6.17 17.75
C ARG A 19 18.31 -5.25 18.28
N LYS A 20 18.69 -4.07 18.78
CA LYS A 20 17.72 -3.09 19.27
C LYS A 20 16.82 -2.56 18.15
N PHE A 21 17.37 -2.34 16.96
CA PHE A 21 16.55 -1.98 15.80
C PHE A 21 15.59 -3.11 15.41
N ASP A 22 16.04 -4.37 15.45
CA ASP A 22 15.19 -5.53 15.17
C ASP A 22 13.97 -5.60 16.12
N GLU A 23 14.17 -5.27 17.42
CA GLU A 23 13.07 -5.19 18.41
C GLU A 23 12.00 -4.13 18.05
N VAL A 24 12.37 -3.05 17.38
CA VAL A 24 11.46 -1.96 17.01
C VAL A 24 11.01 -2.01 15.54
N LEU A 25 11.67 -2.81 14.70
CA LEU A 25 11.47 -2.87 13.26
C LEU A 25 10.00 -3.08 12.88
N GLY A 26 9.30 -3.96 13.58
CA GLY A 26 7.88 -4.22 13.30
C GLY A 26 7.03 -2.96 13.45
N LYS A 27 7.25 -2.19 14.51
CA LYS A 27 6.53 -0.92 14.75
C LYS A 27 6.87 0.12 13.69
N GLU A 28 8.17 0.23 13.34
CA GLU A 28 8.61 1.16 12.31
C GLU A 28 8.09 0.79 10.92
N LEU A 29 8.02 -0.50 10.61
CA LEU A 29 7.39 -0.97 9.37
C LEU A 29 5.91 -0.57 9.31
N VAL A 30 5.16 -0.80 10.39
CA VAL A 30 3.74 -0.43 10.46
C VAL A 30 3.56 1.07 10.26
N LYS A 31 4.32 1.91 11.00
CA LYS A 31 4.28 3.37 10.85
C LYS A 31 4.58 3.80 9.41
N THR A 32 5.64 3.23 8.81
CA THR A 32 6.06 3.56 7.45
C THR A 32 4.99 3.17 6.43
N VAL A 33 4.42 1.98 6.52
CA VAL A 33 3.37 1.55 5.59
C VAL A 33 2.12 2.42 5.71
N LEU A 34 1.68 2.74 6.94
CA LEU A 34 0.52 3.62 7.15
C LEU A 34 0.78 5.06 6.69
N ALA A 35 2.02 5.56 6.79
CA ALA A 35 2.39 6.86 6.26
C ALA A 35 2.26 6.96 4.73
N HIS A 36 2.32 5.83 4.03
CA HIS A 36 2.16 5.72 2.57
C HIS A 36 0.78 5.16 2.15
N GLU A 37 -0.24 5.34 2.99
CA GLU A 37 -1.61 4.91 2.69
C GLU A 37 -2.11 5.45 1.35
N GLN A 38 -1.86 6.73 1.07
CA GLN A 38 -2.33 7.38 -0.14
C GLN A 38 -1.73 6.75 -1.41
N GLU A 39 -0.43 6.53 -1.43
CA GLU A 39 0.27 5.91 -2.58
C GLU A 39 -0.18 4.46 -2.80
N ILE A 40 -0.49 3.74 -1.72
CA ILE A 40 -1.03 2.38 -1.80
C ILE A 40 -2.44 2.39 -2.40
N ILE A 41 -3.29 3.32 -1.96
CA ILE A 41 -4.65 3.50 -2.49
C ILE A 41 -4.59 3.91 -3.96
N GLU A 42 -3.74 4.86 -4.34
CA GLU A 42 -3.57 5.30 -5.73
C GLU A 42 -3.08 4.16 -6.64
N ALA A 43 -2.16 3.33 -6.18
CA ALA A 43 -1.70 2.16 -6.95
C ALA A 43 -2.83 1.18 -7.28
N ILE A 44 -3.84 1.06 -6.41
CA ILE A 44 -5.01 0.22 -6.67
C ILE A 44 -6.04 0.97 -7.50
N THR A 45 -6.38 2.21 -7.13
CA THR A 45 -7.50 2.93 -7.74
C THR A 45 -7.16 3.47 -9.12
N GLU A 46 -6.02 4.17 -9.26
CA GLU A 46 -5.66 4.80 -10.52
C GLU A 46 -4.94 3.81 -11.46
N ASP A 47 -3.90 3.11 -11.00
CA ASP A 47 -3.15 2.22 -11.89
C ASP A 47 -3.89 0.90 -12.18
N GLN A 48 -4.28 0.13 -11.15
CA GLN A 48 -4.89 -1.18 -11.37
C GLN A 48 -6.31 -1.09 -11.93
N LEU A 49 -7.19 -0.36 -11.23
CA LEU A 49 -8.62 -0.34 -11.57
C LEU A 49 -8.91 0.64 -12.70
N TYR A 50 -8.44 1.89 -12.60
CA TYR A 50 -8.81 2.90 -13.59
C TYR A 50 -8.08 2.72 -14.91
N GLU A 51 -6.75 2.59 -14.90
CA GLU A 51 -5.97 2.48 -16.14
C GLU A 51 -6.01 1.09 -16.75
N ARG A 52 -5.89 0.03 -15.94
CA ARG A 52 -5.77 -1.34 -16.45
C ARG A 52 -7.05 -2.19 -16.31
N GLY A 53 -7.95 -1.88 -15.38
CA GLY A 53 -9.16 -2.66 -15.11
C GLY A 53 -8.87 -4.07 -14.59
N VAL A 54 -7.78 -4.26 -13.85
CA VAL A 54 -7.33 -5.55 -13.32
C VAL A 54 -7.53 -5.67 -11.81
N ASN A 55 -7.67 -6.89 -11.34
CA ASN A 55 -7.68 -7.23 -9.92
C ASN A 55 -6.26 -7.45 -9.37
N GLY A 56 -6.12 -7.79 -8.07
CA GLY A 56 -4.82 -8.00 -7.43
C GLY A 56 -4.03 -9.23 -7.90
N ASP A 57 -4.60 -10.07 -8.72
CA ASP A 57 -3.90 -11.18 -9.39
C ASP A 57 -3.53 -10.84 -10.84
N ASP A 58 -3.65 -9.55 -11.22
CA ASP A 58 -3.40 -9.01 -12.55
C ASP A 58 -4.32 -9.61 -13.63
N VAL A 59 -5.53 -10.01 -13.25
CA VAL A 59 -6.55 -10.53 -14.15
C VAL A 59 -7.54 -9.42 -14.51
N GLU A 60 -7.81 -9.24 -15.82
CA GLU A 60 -8.81 -8.29 -16.30
C GLU A 60 -10.18 -8.62 -15.72
N ILE A 61 -10.77 -7.69 -14.97
CA ILE A 61 -12.06 -7.86 -14.31
C ILE A 61 -13.18 -8.05 -15.35
N MET A 62 -13.06 -7.41 -16.52
CA MET A 62 -14.04 -7.51 -17.60
C MET A 62 -14.23 -8.95 -18.11
N THR A 63 -13.22 -9.83 -17.96
CA THR A 63 -13.27 -11.21 -18.44
C THR A 63 -14.20 -12.10 -17.63
N TYR A 64 -14.37 -11.82 -16.34
CA TYR A 64 -15.20 -12.63 -15.45
C TYR A 64 -16.42 -11.89 -14.87
N ALA A 65 -16.39 -10.56 -14.85
CA ALA A 65 -17.47 -9.72 -14.35
C ALA A 65 -17.67 -8.47 -15.21
N PRO A 66 -18.12 -8.64 -16.46
CA PRO A 66 -18.30 -7.52 -17.40
C PRO A 66 -19.38 -6.56 -16.94
N TYR A 67 -19.31 -5.32 -17.44
CA TYR A 67 -20.38 -4.35 -17.26
C TYR A 67 -21.66 -4.79 -17.96
N ALA A 68 -22.80 -4.57 -17.31
CA ALA A 68 -24.10 -4.70 -17.96
C ALA A 68 -24.23 -3.65 -19.10
N PRO A 69 -24.98 -3.95 -20.18
CA PRO A 69 -25.18 -3.03 -21.31
C PRO A 69 -25.67 -1.63 -20.87
N SER A 70 -26.51 -1.55 -19.85
CA SER A 70 -26.98 -0.28 -19.30
C SER A 70 -25.85 0.54 -18.65
N THR A 71 -24.91 -0.13 -17.99
CA THR A 71 -23.70 0.50 -17.40
C THR A 71 -22.78 1.03 -18.49
N VAL A 72 -22.57 0.25 -19.55
CA VAL A 72 -21.78 0.66 -20.73
C VAL A 72 -22.38 1.94 -21.35
N LYS A 73 -23.69 1.95 -21.65
CA LYS A 73 -24.37 3.12 -22.17
C LYS A 73 -24.23 4.36 -21.27
N ARG A 74 -24.33 4.18 -19.94
CA ARG A 74 -24.17 5.27 -18.96
C ARG A 74 -22.74 5.82 -18.97
N LYS A 75 -21.73 4.93 -19.01
CA LYS A 75 -20.32 5.33 -19.05
C LYS A 75 -19.96 6.09 -20.33
N ILE A 76 -20.45 5.63 -21.47
CA ILE A 76 -20.30 6.34 -22.78
C ILE A 76 -20.85 7.75 -22.66
N ARG A 77 -22.10 7.92 -22.16
CA ARG A 77 -22.69 9.24 -21.97
C ARG A 77 -21.92 10.17 -21.05
N LYS A 78 -21.20 9.59 -20.07
CA LYS A 78 -20.36 10.33 -19.12
C LYS A 78 -18.92 10.55 -19.60
N GLY A 79 -18.55 10.06 -20.79
CA GLY A 79 -17.16 10.10 -21.28
C GLY A 79 -16.21 9.27 -20.44
N GLN A 80 -16.69 8.23 -19.76
CA GLN A 80 -15.90 7.37 -18.88
C GLN A 80 -15.47 6.09 -19.62
N PRO A 81 -14.32 5.48 -19.22
CA PRO A 81 -13.90 4.20 -19.76
C PRO A 81 -14.99 3.13 -19.58
N TYR A 82 -15.32 2.44 -20.66
CA TYR A 82 -16.33 1.37 -20.69
C TYR A 82 -15.78 0.03 -21.19
N ASN A 83 -14.57 0.04 -21.73
CA ASN A 83 -13.86 -1.13 -22.25
C ASN A 83 -13.13 -1.91 -21.14
N ARG A 84 -13.15 -1.43 -19.92
CA ARG A 84 -12.56 -2.05 -18.73
C ARG A 84 -13.37 -1.71 -17.49
N VAL A 85 -13.27 -2.56 -16.46
CA VAL A 85 -13.97 -2.34 -15.18
C VAL A 85 -13.14 -1.44 -14.29
N THR A 86 -13.54 -0.16 -14.20
CA THR A 86 -12.81 0.83 -13.38
C THR A 86 -13.35 0.96 -11.96
N LEU A 87 -14.55 0.46 -11.68
CA LEU A 87 -15.29 0.66 -10.41
C LEU A 87 -15.49 2.14 -10.04
N ARG A 88 -15.22 3.06 -10.97
CA ARG A 88 -15.35 4.51 -10.77
C ARG A 88 -16.58 5.02 -11.50
N ASP A 89 -17.57 5.53 -10.76
CA ASP A 89 -18.72 6.28 -11.29
C ASP A 89 -18.60 7.76 -10.87
N THR A 90 -18.77 8.06 -9.58
CA THR A 90 -18.58 9.40 -8.99
C THR A 90 -17.20 9.56 -8.35
N GLY A 91 -16.51 8.45 -8.07
CA GLY A 91 -15.25 8.43 -7.35
C GLY A 91 -15.39 8.33 -5.82
N GLU A 92 -16.61 8.34 -5.29
CA GLU A 92 -16.83 8.31 -3.83
C GLU A 92 -16.29 7.03 -3.20
N TRP A 93 -16.47 5.88 -3.84
CA TRP A 93 -15.90 4.63 -3.33
C TRP A 93 -14.36 4.67 -3.29
N TYR A 94 -13.70 5.27 -4.27
CA TYR A 94 -12.24 5.45 -4.27
C TYR A 94 -11.79 6.30 -3.07
N LYS A 95 -12.47 7.41 -2.79
CA LYS A 95 -12.17 8.32 -1.68
C LYS A 95 -12.45 7.70 -0.31
N SER A 96 -13.32 6.70 -0.24
CA SER A 96 -13.68 5.99 1.00
C SER A 96 -12.72 4.88 1.37
N LEU A 97 -11.75 4.55 0.52
CA LEU A 97 -10.76 3.51 0.81
C LEU A 97 -9.85 3.94 1.95
N ARG A 98 -9.52 2.96 2.80
CA ARG A 98 -8.62 3.13 3.95
C ARG A 98 -7.73 1.91 4.08
N LEU A 99 -6.49 2.15 4.45
CA LEU A 99 -5.55 1.10 4.84
C LEU A 99 -5.70 0.81 6.32
N VAL A 100 -5.87 -0.45 6.67
CA VAL A 100 -6.02 -0.92 8.05
C VAL A 100 -4.91 -1.92 8.35
N TYR A 101 -4.43 -1.87 9.58
CA TYR A 101 -3.48 -2.83 10.13
C TYR A 101 -4.11 -3.55 11.33
N ASP A 102 -4.05 -4.87 11.32
CA ASP A 102 -4.46 -5.72 12.44
C ASP A 102 -3.54 -6.93 12.61
N VAL A 103 -4.00 -7.96 13.36
CA VAL A 103 -3.22 -9.18 13.64
C VAL A 103 -2.86 -9.98 12.39
N ASP A 104 -3.64 -9.85 11.32
CA ASP A 104 -3.43 -10.55 10.05
C ASP A 104 -2.57 -9.73 9.07
N GLY A 105 -2.26 -8.47 9.41
CA GLY A 105 -1.42 -7.57 8.62
C GLY A 105 -2.16 -6.38 8.05
N PHE A 106 -1.73 -5.92 6.86
CA PHE A 106 -2.32 -4.77 6.18
C PHE A 106 -3.37 -5.20 5.17
N TYR A 107 -4.52 -4.55 5.19
CA TYR A 107 -5.56 -4.73 4.20
C TYR A 107 -6.29 -3.42 3.89
N LEU A 108 -6.89 -3.34 2.71
CA LEU A 108 -7.72 -2.22 2.32
C LEU A 108 -9.20 -2.52 2.58
N THR A 109 -9.88 -1.53 3.09
CA THR A 109 -11.33 -1.52 3.29
C THR A 109 -11.92 -0.21 2.79
N SER A 110 -13.24 -0.13 2.79
CA SER A 110 -13.98 1.08 2.42
C SER A 110 -15.13 1.29 3.39
N THR A 111 -15.38 2.54 3.70
CA THR A 111 -16.55 2.97 4.49
C THR A 111 -17.80 3.21 3.65
N ASP A 112 -17.71 3.10 2.31
CA ASP A 112 -18.85 3.23 1.40
C ASP A 112 -19.74 1.99 1.46
N ASP A 113 -21.05 2.17 1.56
CA ASP A 113 -22.05 1.08 1.62
C ASP A 113 -21.99 0.16 0.39
N LYS A 114 -21.53 0.66 -0.75
CA LYS A 114 -21.34 -0.13 -1.98
C LYS A 114 -20.20 -1.14 -1.89
N ASN A 115 -19.32 -1.04 -0.89
CA ASN A 115 -18.14 -1.88 -0.78
C ASN A 115 -18.48 -3.36 -0.75
N LYS A 116 -19.48 -3.74 0.04
CA LYS A 116 -19.97 -5.13 0.08
C LYS A 116 -20.43 -5.59 -1.29
N TYR A 117 -21.31 -4.83 -1.95
CA TYR A 117 -21.80 -5.16 -3.29
C TYR A 117 -20.69 -5.28 -4.32
N LEU A 118 -19.70 -4.38 -4.29
CA LEU A 118 -18.57 -4.41 -5.23
C LEU A 118 -17.70 -5.66 -5.00
N LYS A 119 -17.42 -6.02 -3.74
CA LYS A 119 -16.69 -7.25 -3.41
C LYS A 119 -17.45 -8.52 -3.78
N ASP A 120 -18.75 -8.55 -3.57
CA ASP A 120 -19.59 -9.70 -3.93
C ASP A 120 -19.64 -9.90 -5.45
N LYS A 121 -19.72 -8.80 -6.22
CA LYS A 121 -19.82 -8.85 -7.68
C LYS A 121 -18.48 -9.08 -8.38
N TYR A 122 -17.42 -8.41 -7.93
CA TYR A 122 -16.12 -8.38 -8.63
C TYR A 122 -15.02 -9.17 -7.91
N GLY A 123 -15.35 -9.72 -6.75
CA GLY A 123 -14.44 -10.47 -5.88
C GLY A 123 -13.62 -9.57 -4.94
N PRO A 124 -13.16 -10.09 -3.80
CA PRO A 124 -12.41 -9.33 -2.80
C PRO A 124 -11.02 -8.90 -3.30
N LYS A 125 -10.51 -9.52 -4.35
CA LYS A 125 -9.19 -9.20 -4.94
C LYS A 125 -9.13 -7.84 -5.63
N ILE A 126 -10.25 -7.13 -5.80
CA ILE A 126 -10.27 -5.73 -6.25
C ILE A 126 -9.58 -4.78 -5.27
N LEU A 127 -9.44 -5.19 -4.00
CA LEU A 127 -8.75 -4.43 -2.95
C LEU A 127 -7.33 -4.95 -2.67
N LYS A 128 -6.81 -5.85 -3.49
CA LYS A 128 -5.46 -6.40 -3.36
C LYS A 128 -4.52 -5.75 -4.38
N LEU A 129 -3.31 -5.38 -3.94
CA LEU A 129 -2.25 -4.94 -4.84
C LEU A 129 -1.80 -6.08 -5.76
N THR A 130 -1.54 -5.78 -7.03
CA THR A 130 -0.79 -6.68 -7.91
C THR A 130 0.64 -6.86 -7.37
N LYS A 131 1.30 -7.94 -7.78
CA LYS A 131 2.71 -8.18 -7.39
C LYS A 131 3.62 -7.04 -7.83
N GLU A 132 3.36 -6.47 -9.00
CA GLU A 132 4.13 -5.34 -9.54
C GLU A 132 3.94 -4.09 -8.69
N ASN A 133 2.70 -3.70 -8.40
CA ASN A 133 2.41 -2.52 -7.58
C ASN A 133 2.94 -2.68 -6.16
N LEU A 134 2.80 -3.86 -5.56
CA LEU A 134 3.38 -4.15 -4.25
C LEU A 134 4.91 -3.97 -4.28
N LYS A 135 5.59 -4.50 -5.31
CA LYS A 135 7.02 -4.32 -5.48
C LYS A 135 7.38 -2.84 -5.62
N ASN A 136 6.65 -2.09 -6.44
CA ASN A 136 6.88 -0.66 -6.63
C ASN A 136 6.72 0.12 -5.33
N ILE A 137 5.67 -0.13 -4.55
CA ILE A 137 5.46 0.49 -3.23
C ILE A 137 6.63 0.18 -2.29
N ILE A 138 7.04 -1.09 -2.20
CA ILE A 138 8.15 -1.50 -1.33
C ILE A 138 9.45 -0.79 -1.73
N TYR A 139 9.82 -0.79 -3.01
CA TYR A 139 11.11 -0.27 -3.44
C TYR A 139 11.16 1.25 -3.50
N LYS A 140 10.04 1.90 -3.85
CA LYS A 140 10.01 3.36 -4.01
C LYS A 140 9.79 4.11 -2.69
N TYR A 141 9.02 3.53 -1.78
CA TYR A 141 8.60 4.23 -0.55
C TYR A 141 9.08 3.54 0.73
N ILE A 142 8.75 2.27 0.93
CA ILE A 142 8.94 1.60 2.23
C ILE A 142 10.42 1.38 2.51
N ARG A 143 11.15 0.75 1.58
CA ARG A 143 12.56 0.40 1.75
C ARG A 143 13.47 1.61 1.94
N PRO A 144 13.37 2.71 1.17
CA PRO A 144 14.20 3.89 1.37
C PRO A 144 13.99 4.50 2.76
N GLU A 145 12.75 4.65 3.20
CA GLU A 145 12.43 5.24 4.50
C GLU A 145 12.96 4.38 5.66
N LEU A 146 12.70 3.07 5.64
CA LEU A 146 13.25 2.15 6.64
C LEU A 146 14.78 2.13 6.65
N SER A 147 15.43 2.27 5.48
CA SER A 147 16.88 2.35 5.38
C SER A 147 17.44 3.60 6.06
N VAL A 148 16.75 4.74 5.93
CA VAL A 148 17.13 5.98 6.63
C VAL A 148 16.96 5.83 8.14
N LYS A 149 15.85 5.25 8.59
CA LYS A 149 15.61 4.98 10.02
C LYS A 149 16.66 4.04 10.61
N LEU A 150 16.99 2.96 9.90
CA LEU A 150 18.05 2.04 10.31
C LEU A 150 19.41 2.75 10.44
N LYS A 151 19.78 3.57 9.44
CA LYS A 151 21.05 4.33 9.51
C LYS A 151 21.09 5.25 10.71
N LYS A 152 20.03 6.01 10.99
CA LYS A 152 19.93 6.88 12.17
C LYS A 152 20.09 6.07 13.45
N TYR A 153 19.39 4.94 13.55
CA TYR A 153 19.47 4.06 14.71
C TYR A 153 20.89 3.50 14.94
N LEU A 154 21.57 3.11 13.86
CA LEU A 154 22.96 2.64 13.93
C LEU A 154 23.94 3.74 14.35
N GLN A 155 23.70 4.99 13.95
CA GLN A 155 24.53 6.13 14.31
C GLN A 155 24.29 6.62 15.74
N ASN A 156 23.04 6.80 16.11
CA ASN A 156 22.64 7.48 17.35
C ASN A 156 22.21 6.50 18.46
N GLY A 157 21.84 5.28 18.13
CA GLY A 157 21.42 4.23 19.09
C GLY A 157 19.98 4.36 19.58
N THR A 158 19.27 5.45 19.24
CA THR A 158 17.86 5.69 19.53
C THR A 158 17.27 6.56 18.44
N GLU A 159 15.94 6.50 18.23
CA GLU A 159 15.24 7.57 17.53
C GLU A 159 15.30 8.82 18.42
N GLU A 160 15.80 9.92 17.90
CA GLU A 160 15.48 11.23 18.46
C GLU A 160 14.01 11.50 18.16
N GLU A 161 13.23 11.73 19.22
CA GLU A 161 11.83 12.15 19.16
C GLU A 161 11.65 13.47 18.39
#